data_3d233ec3ec97ce86df9382d2b7e19e8a
#
_entry.id   3d233ec3ec97ce86df9382d2b7e19e8a
#
_cell.length_a   1.000
_cell.length_b   1.000
_cell.length_c   1.000
_cell.angle_alpha   90.00
_cell.angle_beta   90.00
_cell.angle_gamma   90.00
#
_symmetry.space_group_name_H-M   'P 1'
#
loop_
_entity.id
_entity.type
_entity.pdbx_description
1 polymer ?
#
loop_
_entity_poly.entity_id
_entity_poly.type
_entity_poly.pdbx_seq_one_letter_code
_entity_poly.pdbx_strand_id
1 'polypeptide(L)'
;MKKEKDKPWVIRTYAGHSTAEASNKLYRENLSKGQTGLSVAFDLPTQTAYDSDFILSKGEVGKVGVPISHIGNMMTLFDKIPLDKMNTSMTINSPAAWLLSLYIATAEKRGVSRKE
;
A
#
# COMPACT_ATOMS: atom_id res chain seq x y z
N MET A 1 26.27 29.39 7.91
CA MET A 1 25.04 28.56 7.79
C MET A 1 25.31 27.44 6.81
N LYS A 2 25.27 26.18 7.23
CA LYS A 2 25.29 25.05 6.28
C LYS A 2 23.95 25.09 5.52
N LYS A 3 24.00 25.31 4.19
CA LYS A 3 22.82 25.15 3.36
C LYS A 3 22.32 23.71 3.55
N GLU A 4 21.10 23.54 4.07
CA GLU A 4 20.42 22.24 4.05
C GLU A 4 20.33 21.79 2.58
N LYS A 5 20.81 20.61 2.28
CA LYS A 5 20.65 20.04 0.94
C LYS A 5 19.19 19.80 0.69
N ASP A 6 18.68 20.26 -0.44
CA ASP A 6 17.33 19.97 -0.87
C ASP A 6 17.08 18.46 -0.84
N LYS A 7 15.92 18.06 -0.28
CA LYS A 7 15.53 16.65 -0.28
C LYS A 7 15.27 16.20 -1.72
N PRO A 8 15.71 15.01 -2.11
CA PRO A 8 15.41 14.48 -3.44
C PRO A 8 13.89 14.31 -3.61
N TRP A 9 13.45 14.37 -4.86
CA TRP A 9 12.05 14.14 -5.19
C TRP A 9 11.60 12.75 -4.77
N VAL A 10 10.34 12.65 -4.33
CA VAL A 10 9.71 11.35 -4.09
C VAL A 10 9.29 10.75 -5.45
N ILE A 11 9.90 9.61 -5.77
CA ILE A 11 9.63 8.88 -7.01
C ILE A 11 8.80 7.64 -6.66
N ARG A 12 7.62 7.53 -7.22
CA ARG A 12 6.71 6.40 -7.02
C ARG A 12 5.97 6.04 -8.29
N THR A 13 5.63 4.77 -8.42
CA THR A 13 4.78 4.23 -9.48
C THR A 13 3.45 3.78 -8.89
N TYR A 14 2.34 4.11 -9.52
CA TYR A 14 1.03 3.58 -9.20
C TYR A 14 1.01 2.10 -9.58
N ALA A 15 0.96 1.21 -8.60
CA ALA A 15 1.12 -0.21 -8.80
C ALA A 15 0.33 -1.05 -7.80
N GLY A 16 -0.10 -2.22 -8.25
CA GLY A 16 -0.78 -3.24 -7.49
C GLY A 16 -1.43 -4.23 -8.46
N HIS A 17 -1.39 -5.51 -8.12
CA HIS A 17 -1.98 -6.55 -8.95
C HIS A 17 -2.09 -7.87 -8.19
N SER A 18 -2.94 -8.76 -8.69
CA SER A 18 -3.04 -10.17 -8.30
C SER A 18 -3.31 -10.39 -6.80
N THR A 19 -2.26 -10.46 -5.99
CA THR A 19 -2.33 -10.70 -4.54
C THR A 19 -1.48 -9.68 -3.76
N ALA A 20 -1.64 -9.65 -2.45
CA ALA A 20 -0.81 -8.83 -1.58
C ALA A 20 0.66 -9.25 -1.67
N GLU A 21 0.94 -10.54 -1.75
CA GLU A 21 2.29 -11.09 -1.89
C GLU A 21 2.96 -10.67 -3.20
N ALA A 22 2.23 -10.82 -4.32
CA ALA A 22 2.74 -10.44 -5.64
C ALA A 22 2.99 -8.93 -5.73
N SER A 23 2.09 -8.12 -5.17
CA SER A 23 2.24 -6.68 -5.12
C SER A 23 3.39 -6.25 -4.20
N ASN A 24 3.57 -6.90 -3.04
CA ASN A 24 4.71 -6.67 -2.16
C ASN A 24 6.04 -6.93 -2.88
N LYS A 25 6.14 -8.03 -3.62
CA LYS A 25 7.34 -8.35 -4.41
C LYS A 25 7.64 -7.24 -5.40
N LEU A 26 6.64 -6.76 -6.13
CA LEU A 26 6.77 -5.66 -7.09
C LEU A 26 7.23 -4.37 -6.39
N TYR A 27 6.64 -4.01 -5.25
CA TYR A 27 7.03 -2.80 -4.50
C TYR A 27 8.48 -2.88 -4.04
N ARG A 28 8.89 -4.00 -3.47
CA ARG A 28 10.28 -4.19 -3.03
C ARG A 28 11.27 -4.15 -4.19
N GLU A 29 10.91 -4.70 -5.34
CA GLU A 29 11.71 -4.62 -6.55
C GLU A 29 11.83 -3.17 -7.03
N ASN A 30 10.75 -2.41 -7.08
CA ASN A 30 10.75 -1.01 -7.47
C ASN A 30 11.61 -0.15 -6.51
N LEU A 31 11.50 -0.38 -5.20
CA LEU A 31 12.31 0.31 -4.21
C LEU A 31 13.81 0.00 -4.39
N SER A 32 14.15 -1.26 -4.70
CA SER A 32 15.55 -1.65 -4.97
C SER A 32 16.12 -1.00 -6.22
N LYS A 33 15.27 -0.58 -7.15
CA LYS A 33 15.64 0.13 -8.39
C LYS A 33 15.64 1.65 -8.26
N GLY A 34 15.44 2.18 -7.05
CA GLY A 34 15.60 3.60 -6.77
C GLY A 34 14.30 4.38 -6.56
N GLN A 35 13.14 3.75 -6.51
CA GLN A 35 11.94 4.43 -6.03
C GLN A 35 12.06 4.80 -4.55
N THR A 36 11.50 5.93 -4.18
CA THR A 36 11.59 6.50 -2.83
C THR A 36 10.22 6.61 -2.14
N GLY A 37 9.17 6.19 -2.80
CA GLY A 37 7.81 6.14 -2.27
C GLY A 37 6.99 5.06 -2.95
N LEU A 38 5.77 4.87 -2.44
CA LEU A 38 4.81 3.91 -2.93
C LEU A 38 3.49 4.59 -3.30
N SER A 39 2.83 4.08 -4.33
CA SER A 39 1.47 4.46 -4.71
C SER A 39 0.66 3.20 -4.96
N VAL A 40 -0.30 2.93 -4.09
CA VAL A 40 -1.04 1.67 -4.08
C VAL A 40 -2.23 1.74 -5.03
N ALA A 41 -2.29 0.80 -5.97
CA ALA A 41 -3.44 0.53 -6.80
C ALA A 41 -4.28 -0.60 -6.20
N PHE A 42 -5.50 -0.31 -5.78
CA PHE A 42 -6.44 -1.31 -5.27
C PHE A 42 -7.31 -1.88 -6.38
N ASP A 43 -7.72 -3.14 -6.24
CA ASP A 43 -8.69 -3.76 -7.16
C ASP A 43 -10.11 -3.18 -6.99
N LEU A 44 -11.00 -3.48 -7.91
CA LEU A 44 -12.37 -2.94 -7.88
C LEU A 44 -13.16 -3.37 -6.64
N PRO A 45 -13.11 -4.64 -6.18
CA PRO A 45 -13.76 -5.01 -4.93
C PRO A 45 -13.31 -4.15 -3.75
N THR A 46 -12.01 -3.95 -3.56
CA THR A 46 -11.48 -3.09 -2.51
C THR A 46 -11.93 -1.64 -2.66
N GLN A 47 -11.96 -1.11 -3.88
CA GLN A 47 -12.41 0.26 -4.15
C GLN A 47 -13.90 0.48 -3.83
N THR A 48 -14.71 -0.56 -3.96
CA THR A 48 -16.15 -0.53 -3.70
C THR A 48 -16.54 -1.06 -2.31
N ALA A 49 -15.55 -1.32 -1.47
CA ALA A 49 -15.70 -1.83 -0.10
C ALA A 49 -16.32 -3.23 -0.02
N TYR A 50 -16.06 -4.07 -1.01
CA TYR A 50 -16.42 -5.48 -0.98
C TYR A 50 -15.20 -6.34 -0.63
N ASP A 51 -15.42 -7.39 0.16
CA ASP A 51 -14.44 -8.43 0.40
C ASP A 51 -14.25 -9.29 -0.86
N SER A 52 -13.08 -9.92 -0.98
CA SER A 52 -12.73 -10.71 -2.16
C SER A 52 -13.62 -11.95 -2.38
N ASP A 53 -14.25 -12.46 -1.32
CA ASP A 53 -15.16 -13.61 -1.35
C ASP A 53 -16.63 -13.22 -1.60
N PHE A 54 -16.93 -11.92 -1.66
CA PHE A 54 -18.30 -11.46 -1.93
C PHE A 54 -18.69 -11.78 -3.38
N ILE A 55 -19.95 -12.16 -3.60
CA ILE A 55 -20.42 -12.64 -4.90
C ILE A 55 -20.18 -11.63 -6.04
N LEU A 56 -20.31 -10.32 -5.78
CA LEU A 56 -20.11 -9.28 -6.78
C LEU A 56 -18.62 -9.02 -7.10
N SER A 57 -17.70 -9.57 -6.28
CA SER A 57 -16.27 -9.46 -6.51
C SER A 57 -15.74 -10.46 -7.53
N LYS A 58 -16.56 -11.45 -7.90
CA LYS A 58 -16.16 -12.53 -8.80
C LYS A 58 -15.68 -11.99 -10.15
N GLY A 59 -14.47 -12.38 -10.52
CA GLY A 59 -13.84 -11.99 -11.79
C GLY A 59 -13.09 -10.65 -11.77
N GLU A 60 -13.14 -9.90 -10.66
CA GLU A 60 -12.47 -8.60 -10.52
C GLU A 60 -11.35 -8.59 -9.47
N VAL A 61 -11.29 -9.63 -8.63
CA VAL A 61 -10.27 -9.74 -7.57
C VAL A 61 -8.86 -9.77 -8.16
N GLY A 62 -8.01 -8.84 -7.76
CA GLY A 62 -6.61 -8.77 -8.19
C GLY A 62 -6.38 -8.35 -9.64
N LYS A 63 -7.42 -7.95 -10.37
CA LYS A 63 -7.35 -7.66 -11.81
C LYS A 63 -6.74 -6.31 -12.13
N VAL A 64 -7.25 -5.24 -11.52
CA VAL A 64 -6.79 -3.86 -11.76
C VAL A 64 -6.00 -3.27 -10.60
N GLY A 65 -5.72 -4.05 -9.60
CA GLY A 65 -5.00 -3.64 -8.40
C GLY A 65 -4.91 -4.77 -7.37
N VAL A 66 -4.41 -4.46 -6.19
CA VAL A 66 -4.25 -5.42 -5.10
C VAL A 66 -5.53 -5.54 -4.27
N PRO A 67 -5.99 -6.77 -3.96
CA PRO A 67 -7.11 -7.00 -3.07
C PRO A 67 -6.68 -6.85 -1.61
N ILE A 68 -7.42 -6.04 -0.85
CA ILE A 68 -7.26 -5.87 0.61
C ILE A 68 -8.62 -6.06 1.27
N SER A 69 -8.81 -7.18 1.93
CA SER A 69 -10.05 -7.53 2.63
C SER A 69 -9.91 -7.45 4.15
N HIS A 70 -8.70 -7.54 4.69
CA HIS A 70 -8.42 -7.51 6.12
C HIS A 70 -6.98 -7.09 6.43
N ILE A 71 -6.68 -6.90 7.73
CA ILE A 71 -5.34 -6.46 8.16
C ILE A 71 -4.21 -7.40 7.73
N GLY A 72 -4.47 -8.70 7.64
CA GLY A 72 -3.48 -9.68 7.16
C GLY A 72 -2.99 -9.36 5.74
N ASN A 73 -3.89 -8.97 4.83
CA ASN A 73 -3.52 -8.54 3.49
C ASN A 73 -2.66 -7.26 3.53
N MET A 74 -3.02 -6.28 4.37
CA MET A 74 -2.26 -5.05 4.53
C MET A 74 -0.86 -5.33 5.10
N MET A 75 -0.74 -6.20 6.10
CA MET A 75 0.54 -6.61 6.66
C MET A 75 1.43 -7.30 5.62
N THR A 76 0.85 -8.17 4.81
CA THR A 76 1.56 -8.86 3.71
C THR A 76 2.00 -7.87 2.64
N LEU A 77 1.12 -6.94 2.26
CA LEU A 77 1.41 -5.93 1.23
C LEU A 77 2.66 -5.11 1.58
N PHE A 78 2.82 -4.76 2.84
CA PHE A 78 3.93 -3.93 3.32
C PHE A 78 5.04 -4.72 4.02
N ASP A 79 5.04 -6.05 3.94
CA ASP A 79 6.08 -6.86 4.55
C ASP A 79 7.48 -6.43 4.09
N LYS A 80 8.41 -6.30 5.04
CA LYS A 80 9.81 -5.86 4.81
C LYS A 80 9.96 -4.48 4.15
N ILE A 81 8.93 -3.66 4.16
CA ILE A 81 9.01 -2.26 3.71
C ILE A 81 9.06 -1.37 4.95
N PRO A 82 10.08 -0.48 5.08
CA PRO A 82 10.23 0.39 6.25
C PRO A 82 9.20 1.53 6.21
N LEU A 83 8.09 1.37 6.93
CA LEU A 83 6.98 2.33 6.91
C LEU A 83 7.33 3.68 7.53
N ASP A 84 8.26 3.70 8.47
CA ASP A 84 8.84 4.90 9.10
C ASP A 84 9.64 5.78 8.14
N LYS A 85 10.09 5.21 7.03
CA LYS A 85 10.91 5.91 6.02
C LYS A 85 10.22 6.07 4.68
N MET A 86 9.06 5.45 4.51
CA MET A 86 8.40 5.35 3.22
C MET A 86 7.20 6.27 3.11
N ASN A 87 7.22 7.16 2.11
CA ASN A 87 6.03 7.92 1.76
C ASN A 87 5.09 7.03 0.95
N THR A 88 3.91 6.76 1.49
CA THR A 88 2.90 5.91 0.86
C THR A 88 1.68 6.72 0.48
N SER A 89 1.25 6.59 -0.77
CA SER A 89 0.01 7.15 -1.32
C SER A 89 -0.98 6.03 -1.61
N MET A 90 -2.25 6.28 -1.35
CA MET A 90 -3.35 5.37 -1.67
C MET A 90 -4.39 6.14 -2.47
N THR A 91 -4.71 5.68 -3.68
CA THR A 91 -5.77 6.28 -4.50
C THR A 91 -7.07 5.56 -4.18
N ILE A 92 -7.88 6.17 -3.33
CA ILE A 92 -9.08 5.54 -2.78
C ILE A 92 -10.10 6.61 -2.34
N ASN A 93 -11.40 6.28 -2.35
CA ASN A 93 -12.49 7.16 -1.94
C ASN A 93 -13.32 6.53 -0.81
N SER A 94 -14.33 5.75 -1.13
CA SER A 94 -15.32 5.24 -0.17
C SER A 94 -14.68 4.52 1.04
N PRO A 95 -13.81 3.51 0.88
CA PRO A 95 -13.19 2.81 2.00
C PRO A 95 -11.90 3.46 2.52
N ALA A 96 -11.63 4.72 2.20
CA ALA A 96 -10.35 5.37 2.54
C ALA A 96 -10.04 5.35 4.04
N ALA A 97 -11.02 5.68 4.88
CA ALA A 97 -10.84 5.68 6.34
C ALA A 97 -10.51 4.28 6.88
N TRP A 98 -11.15 3.26 6.34
CA TRP A 98 -10.90 1.87 6.71
C TRP A 98 -9.50 1.41 6.28
N LEU A 99 -9.09 1.67 5.04
CA LEU A 99 -7.77 1.32 4.54
C LEU A 99 -6.65 2.08 5.28
N LEU A 100 -6.86 3.35 5.58
CA LEU A 100 -5.94 4.12 6.40
C LEU A 100 -5.81 3.52 7.81
N SER A 101 -6.92 3.10 8.41
CA SER A 101 -6.92 2.44 9.72
C SER A 101 -6.13 1.12 9.69
N LEU A 102 -6.27 0.31 8.64
CA LEU A 102 -5.48 -0.92 8.45
C LEU A 102 -3.98 -0.61 8.28
N TYR A 103 -3.65 0.44 7.55
CA TYR A 103 -2.26 0.87 7.37
C TYR A 103 -1.62 1.32 8.68
N ILE A 104 -2.31 2.15 9.45
CA ILE A 104 -1.86 2.62 10.78
C ILE A 104 -1.70 1.41 11.72
N ALA A 105 -2.69 0.53 11.79
CA ALA A 105 -2.61 -0.67 12.63
C ALA A 105 -1.46 -1.59 12.23
N THR A 106 -1.15 -1.71 10.94
CA THR A 106 0.01 -2.44 10.44
C THR A 106 1.32 -1.81 10.91
N ALA A 107 1.44 -0.49 10.83
CA ALA A 107 2.60 0.25 11.29
C ALA A 107 2.82 0.09 12.81
N GLU A 108 1.75 0.25 13.60
CA GLU A 108 1.80 0.08 15.06
C GLU A 108 2.21 -1.33 15.48
N LYS A 109 1.68 -2.37 14.81
CA LYS A 109 2.08 -3.77 15.06
C LYS A 109 3.56 -4.01 14.77
N ARG A 110 4.17 -3.19 13.96
CA ARG A 110 5.60 -3.23 13.62
C ARG A 110 6.46 -2.27 14.45
N GLY A 111 5.87 -1.61 15.46
CA GLY A 111 6.57 -0.69 16.36
C GLY A 111 6.82 0.69 15.78
N VAL A 112 6.17 1.05 14.67
CA VAL A 112 6.24 2.40 14.09
C VAL A 112 5.21 3.31 14.75
N SER A 113 5.64 4.48 15.21
CA SER A 113 4.77 5.46 15.87
C SER A 113 3.88 6.19 14.85
N ARG A 114 2.67 6.56 15.28
CA ARG A 114 1.75 7.40 14.47
C ARG A 114 2.30 8.78 14.12
N LYS A 115 3.38 9.20 14.77
CA LYS A 115 4.03 10.50 14.54
C LYS A 115 5.07 10.46 13.43
N GLU A 116 5.40 9.27 12.99
CA GLU A 116 6.35 8.99 11.90
C GLU A 116 5.61 8.72 10.60
#